data_2c597564e047d06b9b9ac1e5ff43bf1c
#
_entry.id   2c597564e047d06b9b9ac1e5ff43bf1c
#
_cell.length_a   1.000
_cell.length_b   1.000
_cell.length_c   1.000
_cell.angle_alpha   90.00
_cell.angle_beta   90.00
_cell.angle_gamma   90.00
#
_symmetry.space_group_name_H-M   'P 1'
#
loop_
_entity.id
_entity.type
_entity.pdbx_description
1 polymer ?
#
loop_
_entity_poly.entity_id
_entity_poly.type
_entity_poly.pdbx_seq_one_letter_code
_entity_poly.pdbx_strand_id
1 'polypeptide(L)'
;MKKKMLAMAMAATMALGLGTAAFAEEAVETKVALITMDQMDVHWVRLKEAADAKVAEYNEAGNKIEMTWMAPETKDNAQQIQKIEAAIADGVNYIIIACNDATSCNMALQEALDAGIKIIYVDAPASLEASATFATDNYAGGVQAGEYMKKVLDEAGVTEGTIGIVDAQAGVDSCENRYQGFASVFEGTDFTLGERQYSDGDNSKAQELANTLINNGVVAIYGTNDGATNGAAAAVADAANNGTTVYCVGWDKSDSNIAHVEGGELLAFMAQNPDVMGADAIDAVVAMEQGEDLGGEVVDTGVSTVDAENVADFK
;
A
#
# COMPACT_ATOMS: atom_id res chain seq x y z
N MET A 1 -24.33 3.55 -10.08
CA MET A 1 -23.59 4.37 -11.04
C MET A 1 -22.67 3.43 -11.82
N LYS A 2 -22.44 3.65 -13.12
CA LYS A 2 -21.92 2.60 -14.01
C LYS A 2 -20.40 2.49 -13.88
N LYS A 3 -19.90 1.33 -13.40
CA LYS A 3 -18.49 0.95 -13.48
C LYS A 3 -18.06 0.95 -14.95
N LYS A 4 -17.16 1.84 -15.31
CA LYS A 4 -16.48 1.78 -16.61
C LYS A 4 -15.26 0.87 -16.43
N MET A 5 -15.45 -0.41 -16.73
CA MET A 5 -14.32 -1.31 -16.98
C MET A 5 -13.67 -0.84 -18.28
N LEU A 6 -12.42 -0.40 -18.20
CA LEU A 6 -11.57 -0.12 -19.35
C LEU A 6 -11.15 -1.46 -19.95
N ALA A 7 -11.92 -1.95 -20.91
CA ALA A 7 -11.55 -3.10 -21.72
C ALA A 7 -10.69 -2.60 -22.89
N MET A 8 -9.38 -2.82 -22.84
CA MET A 8 -8.47 -2.56 -23.94
C MET A 8 -8.80 -3.49 -25.10
N ALA A 9 -9.41 -2.99 -26.15
CA ALA A 9 -9.69 -3.74 -27.38
C ALA A 9 -8.45 -3.66 -28.28
N MET A 10 -7.71 -4.74 -28.44
CA MET A 10 -6.75 -4.92 -29.52
C MET A 10 -7.51 -4.96 -30.88
N ALA A 11 -7.42 -3.90 -31.65
CA ALA A 11 -7.84 -3.89 -33.04
C ALA A 11 -6.64 -4.24 -33.94
N ALA A 12 -6.51 -5.51 -34.32
CA ALA A 12 -5.60 -5.93 -35.38
C ALA A 12 -6.20 -5.54 -36.73
N THR A 13 -5.69 -4.52 -37.36
CA THR A 13 -5.98 -4.18 -38.76
C THR A 13 -4.87 -4.76 -39.64
N MET A 14 -5.17 -5.89 -40.31
CA MET A 14 -4.37 -6.33 -41.46
C MET A 14 -4.72 -5.45 -42.65
N ALA A 15 -3.77 -4.65 -43.11
CA ALA A 15 -3.79 -4.05 -44.44
C ALA A 15 -2.60 -4.57 -45.24
N LEU A 16 -2.90 -5.29 -46.34
CA LEU A 16 -1.91 -5.76 -47.32
C LEU A 16 -1.39 -4.60 -48.19
N GLY A 17 -0.07 -4.50 -48.26
CA GLY A 17 0.68 -4.23 -49.49
C GLY A 17 0.77 -2.78 -49.95
N LEU A 18 1.96 -2.20 -49.74
CA LEU A 18 2.78 -1.53 -50.76
C LEU A 18 4.07 -1.05 -50.07
N GLY A 19 5.22 -1.49 -50.56
CA GLY A 19 6.52 -1.23 -49.94
C GLY A 19 6.83 0.26 -49.80
N THR A 20 6.80 0.71 -48.58
CA THR A 20 7.61 1.81 -48.09
C THR A 20 8.55 1.18 -47.07
N ALA A 21 9.85 1.38 -47.22
CA ALA A 21 10.81 1.08 -46.17
C ALA A 21 10.32 1.86 -44.94
N ALA A 22 9.61 1.18 -44.03
CA ALA A 22 9.39 1.69 -42.71
C ALA A 22 10.80 1.76 -42.10
N PHE A 23 11.33 2.97 -41.94
CA PHE A 23 12.36 3.20 -40.96
C PHE A 23 11.73 2.70 -39.65
N ALA A 24 12.19 1.57 -39.14
CA ALA A 24 11.93 1.19 -37.78
C ALA A 24 12.47 2.38 -36.95
N GLU A 25 11.59 3.20 -36.45
CA GLU A 25 11.93 4.20 -35.43
C GLU A 25 12.58 3.38 -34.31
N GLU A 26 13.85 3.58 -34.06
CA GLU A 26 14.54 2.89 -32.96
C GLU A 26 13.72 3.24 -31.71
N ALA A 27 13.15 2.23 -31.08
CA ALA A 27 12.36 2.44 -29.86
C ALA A 27 13.24 3.20 -28.87
N VAL A 28 12.80 4.37 -28.48
CA VAL A 28 13.50 5.23 -27.52
C VAL A 28 13.55 4.46 -26.20
N GLU A 29 14.72 4.43 -25.60
CA GLU A 29 14.90 3.78 -24.29
C GLU A 29 14.24 4.62 -23.22
N THR A 30 13.23 4.05 -22.55
CA THR A 30 12.50 4.70 -21.46
C THR A 30 13.11 4.31 -20.13
N LYS A 31 13.70 5.27 -19.42
CA LYS A 31 14.33 5.06 -18.11
C LYS A 31 13.37 5.38 -16.98
N VAL A 32 13.23 4.44 -16.06
CA VAL A 32 12.33 4.53 -14.91
C VAL A 32 13.11 4.32 -13.62
N ALA A 33 12.99 5.25 -12.67
CA ALA A 33 13.42 5.05 -11.29
C ALA A 33 12.21 4.62 -10.44
N LEU A 34 12.28 3.43 -9.83
CA LEU A 34 11.34 3.01 -8.80
C LEU A 34 11.95 3.32 -7.43
N ILE A 35 11.32 4.21 -6.66
CA ILE A 35 11.82 4.66 -5.35
C ILE A 35 10.80 4.30 -4.27
N THR A 36 11.07 3.24 -3.53
CA THR A 36 10.22 2.80 -2.40
C THR A 36 10.71 3.38 -1.08
N MET A 37 9.94 3.21 0.00
CA MET A 37 10.29 3.75 1.33
C MET A 37 11.56 3.09 1.90
N ASP A 38 11.73 1.79 1.68
CA ASP A 38 12.92 1.00 2.01
C ASP A 38 13.04 -0.20 1.08
N GLN A 39 14.10 -1.00 1.26
CA GLN A 39 14.37 -2.19 0.44
C GLN A 39 14.12 -3.52 1.17
N MET A 40 13.65 -3.49 2.42
CA MET A 40 13.54 -4.67 3.29
C MET A 40 12.11 -5.12 3.51
N ASP A 41 11.16 -4.19 3.49
CA ASP A 41 9.74 -4.48 3.70
C ASP A 41 9.19 -5.29 2.52
N VAL A 42 8.56 -6.43 2.83
CA VAL A 42 7.97 -7.35 1.83
C VAL A 42 6.95 -6.66 0.93
N HIS A 43 6.26 -5.64 1.44
CA HIS A 43 5.34 -4.82 0.65
C HIS A 43 6.04 -4.21 -0.57
N TRP A 44 7.21 -3.58 -0.36
CA TRP A 44 7.99 -2.96 -1.43
C TRP A 44 8.66 -3.98 -2.36
N VAL A 45 9.09 -5.12 -1.82
CA VAL A 45 9.63 -6.22 -2.63
C VAL A 45 8.57 -6.74 -3.60
N ARG A 46 7.33 -6.99 -3.13
CA ARG A 46 6.22 -7.44 -3.98
C ARG A 46 5.85 -6.41 -5.05
N LEU A 47 5.79 -5.13 -4.69
CA LEU A 47 5.55 -4.03 -5.63
C LEU A 47 6.60 -4.01 -6.74
N LYS A 48 7.88 -4.09 -6.35
CA LYS A 48 9.00 -4.13 -7.29
C LYS A 48 8.96 -5.36 -8.20
N GLU A 49 8.70 -6.55 -7.66
CA GLU A 49 8.63 -7.79 -8.43
C GLU A 49 7.53 -7.73 -9.50
N ALA A 50 6.37 -7.17 -9.15
CA ALA A 50 5.28 -6.98 -10.11
C ALA A 50 5.63 -5.93 -11.19
N ALA A 51 6.28 -4.83 -10.82
CA ALA A 51 6.78 -3.85 -11.77
C ALA A 51 7.85 -4.45 -12.71
N ASP A 52 8.81 -5.24 -12.18
CA ASP A 52 9.81 -5.94 -13.00
C ASP A 52 9.15 -6.91 -13.99
N ALA A 53 8.15 -7.68 -13.56
CA ALA A 53 7.44 -8.60 -14.43
C ALA A 53 6.71 -7.86 -15.57
N LYS A 54 6.11 -6.70 -15.26
CA LYS A 54 5.44 -5.86 -16.24
C LYS A 54 6.42 -5.24 -17.23
N VAL A 55 7.58 -4.76 -16.76
CA VAL A 55 8.68 -4.28 -17.61
C VAL A 55 9.14 -5.39 -18.55
N ALA A 56 9.32 -6.62 -18.07
CA ALA A 56 9.71 -7.76 -18.89
C ALA A 56 8.66 -8.06 -19.98
N GLU A 57 7.36 -8.08 -19.62
CA GLU A 57 6.24 -8.28 -20.55
C GLU A 57 6.27 -7.25 -21.69
N TYR A 58 6.42 -5.94 -21.36
CA TYR A 58 6.48 -4.89 -22.36
C TYR A 58 7.73 -4.95 -23.23
N ASN A 59 8.89 -5.31 -22.65
CA ASN A 59 10.12 -5.44 -23.40
C ASN A 59 10.09 -6.66 -24.36
N GLU A 60 9.43 -7.75 -23.98
CA GLU A 60 9.15 -8.88 -24.90
C GLU A 60 8.20 -8.45 -26.04
N ALA A 61 7.29 -7.52 -25.79
CA ALA A 61 6.40 -6.94 -26.81
C ALA A 61 7.10 -5.89 -27.71
N GLY A 62 8.38 -5.56 -27.45
CA GLY A 62 9.19 -4.67 -28.28
C GLY A 62 9.42 -3.27 -27.73
N ASN A 63 8.96 -2.97 -26.50
CA ASN A 63 9.35 -1.74 -25.81
C ASN A 63 10.81 -1.84 -25.34
N LYS A 64 11.39 -0.71 -24.93
CA LYS A 64 12.72 -0.63 -24.31
C LYS A 64 12.62 0.14 -23.01
N ILE A 65 12.20 -0.53 -21.95
CA ILE A 65 12.07 0.05 -20.62
C ILE A 65 13.22 -0.47 -19.76
N GLU A 66 14.01 0.45 -19.20
CA GLU A 66 15.02 0.19 -18.19
C GLU A 66 14.52 0.73 -16.84
N MET A 67 14.21 -0.16 -15.89
CA MET A 67 13.80 0.23 -14.55
C MET A 67 14.91 -0.05 -13.54
N THR A 68 15.24 0.96 -12.74
CA THR A 68 16.20 0.85 -11.63
C THR A 68 15.47 1.02 -10.30
N TRP A 69 15.62 0.06 -9.39
CA TRP A 69 15.12 0.20 -8.03
C TRP A 69 16.11 0.93 -7.15
N MET A 70 15.73 2.10 -6.65
CA MET A 70 16.59 3.04 -5.92
C MET A 70 16.09 3.26 -4.47
N ALA A 71 15.74 2.19 -3.76
CA ALA A 71 15.23 2.28 -2.40
C ALA A 71 16.32 2.66 -1.37
N PRO A 72 15.98 3.42 -0.31
CA PRO A 72 16.81 3.56 0.88
C PRO A 72 17.00 2.22 1.61
N GLU A 73 18.02 2.11 2.46
CA GLU A 73 18.20 0.94 3.33
C GLU A 73 17.15 0.90 4.46
N THR A 74 16.72 2.06 4.91
CA THR A 74 15.72 2.25 5.96
C THR A 74 14.78 3.40 5.59
N LYS A 75 13.60 3.47 6.23
CA LYS A 75 12.64 4.59 6.07
C LYS A 75 13.28 5.89 6.58
N ASP A 76 14.00 6.58 5.70
CA ASP A 76 14.74 7.83 5.99
C ASP A 76 14.52 8.85 4.87
N ASN A 77 13.96 10.01 5.23
CA ASN A 77 13.61 11.06 4.29
C ASN A 77 14.85 11.63 3.57
N ALA A 78 15.98 11.78 4.25
CA ALA A 78 17.19 12.32 3.64
C ALA A 78 17.78 11.35 2.61
N GLN A 79 17.80 10.05 2.91
CA GLN A 79 18.21 9.04 1.95
C GLN A 79 17.26 8.99 0.76
N GLN A 80 15.93 9.09 0.97
CA GLN A 80 14.97 9.08 -0.12
C GLN A 80 15.15 10.30 -1.04
N ILE A 81 15.38 11.49 -0.50
CA ILE A 81 15.72 12.70 -1.27
C ILE A 81 16.96 12.46 -2.13
N GLN A 82 18.04 11.87 -1.57
CA GLN A 82 19.25 11.53 -2.35
C GLN A 82 18.97 10.57 -3.50
N LYS A 83 17.98 9.64 -3.35
CA LYS A 83 17.56 8.75 -4.45
C LYS A 83 16.85 9.51 -5.56
N ILE A 84 16.01 10.49 -5.21
CA ILE A 84 15.36 11.37 -6.20
C ILE A 84 16.42 12.18 -6.95
N GLU A 85 17.36 12.82 -6.23
CA GLU A 85 18.44 13.58 -6.84
C GLU A 85 19.33 12.71 -7.77
N ALA A 86 19.62 11.47 -7.38
CA ALA A 86 20.35 10.51 -8.21
C ALA A 86 19.55 10.16 -9.47
N ALA A 87 18.23 9.91 -9.37
CA ALA A 87 17.39 9.65 -10.53
C ALA A 87 17.37 10.84 -11.52
N ILE A 88 17.33 12.07 -11.00
CA ILE A 88 17.44 13.30 -11.83
C ILE A 88 18.80 13.33 -12.55
N ALA A 89 19.89 13.05 -11.83
CA ALA A 89 21.23 13.04 -12.39
C ALA A 89 21.45 11.94 -13.47
N ASP A 90 20.77 10.79 -13.30
CA ASP A 90 20.80 9.67 -14.24
C ASP A 90 19.93 9.93 -15.49
N GLY A 91 19.16 11.04 -15.47
CA GLY A 91 18.34 11.47 -16.60
C GLY A 91 17.20 10.49 -16.89
N VAL A 92 16.51 10.01 -15.87
CA VAL A 92 15.33 9.15 -16.05
C VAL A 92 14.17 9.92 -16.68
N ASN A 93 13.27 9.21 -17.34
CA ASN A 93 12.05 9.80 -17.90
C ASN A 93 10.92 9.83 -16.86
N TYR A 94 10.90 8.84 -15.97
CA TYR A 94 9.86 8.63 -14.97
C TYR A 94 10.45 8.33 -13.60
N ILE A 95 9.81 8.89 -12.58
CA ILE A 95 9.99 8.49 -11.19
C ILE A 95 8.68 7.89 -10.69
N ILE A 96 8.69 6.59 -10.36
CA ILE A 96 7.61 5.92 -9.62
C ILE A 96 8.04 5.92 -8.17
N ILE A 97 7.25 6.52 -7.26
CA ILE A 97 7.67 6.71 -5.87
C ILE A 97 6.56 6.50 -4.85
N ALA A 98 6.91 5.81 -3.75
CA ALA A 98 6.18 5.81 -2.49
C ALA A 98 6.93 6.70 -1.49
N CYS A 99 6.33 7.81 -1.07
CA CYS A 99 7.01 8.80 -0.22
C CYS A 99 6.97 8.40 1.26
N ASN A 100 8.10 8.54 1.96
CA ASN A 100 8.16 8.34 3.41
C ASN A 100 7.32 9.36 4.20
N ASP A 101 7.16 10.55 3.64
CA ASP A 101 6.42 11.67 4.21
C ASP A 101 5.83 12.52 3.07
N ALA A 102 4.59 12.98 3.27
CA ALA A 102 3.84 13.69 2.22
C ALA A 102 4.45 15.02 1.77
N THR A 103 5.42 15.57 2.48
CA THR A 103 5.98 16.91 2.23
C THR A 103 7.49 16.96 2.09
N SER A 104 8.21 16.05 2.75
CA SER A 104 9.67 16.06 2.83
C SER A 104 10.36 16.00 1.46
N CYS A 105 9.79 15.27 0.51
CA CYS A 105 10.34 15.09 -0.83
C CYS A 105 9.92 16.17 -1.84
N ASN A 106 8.97 17.06 -1.49
CA ASN A 106 8.35 17.98 -2.46
C ASN A 106 9.35 18.83 -3.24
N MET A 107 10.41 19.32 -2.59
CA MET A 107 11.40 20.17 -3.26
C MET A 107 12.19 19.39 -4.31
N ALA A 108 12.65 18.20 -3.98
CA ALA A 108 13.38 17.34 -4.91
C ALA A 108 12.46 16.83 -6.05
N LEU A 109 11.20 16.52 -5.75
CA LEU A 109 10.21 16.14 -6.77
C LEU A 109 9.87 17.31 -7.69
N GLN A 110 9.82 18.55 -7.18
CA GLN A 110 9.64 19.73 -8.03
C GLN A 110 10.84 19.92 -8.97
N GLU A 111 12.07 19.70 -8.50
CA GLU A 111 13.25 19.74 -9.36
C GLU A 111 13.21 18.66 -10.45
N ALA A 112 12.67 17.47 -10.15
CA ALA A 112 12.43 16.44 -11.16
C ALA A 112 11.41 16.88 -12.22
N LEU A 113 10.29 17.47 -11.80
CA LEU A 113 9.29 18.04 -12.72
C LEU A 113 9.87 19.16 -13.58
N ASP A 114 10.67 20.04 -13.00
CA ASP A 114 11.33 21.15 -13.71
C ASP A 114 12.35 20.61 -14.74
N ALA A 115 12.94 19.43 -14.48
CA ALA A 115 13.78 18.72 -15.44
C ALA A 115 13.00 17.95 -16.52
N GLY A 116 11.65 17.97 -16.47
CA GLY A 116 10.77 17.29 -17.42
C GLY A 116 10.51 15.81 -17.10
N ILE A 117 10.93 15.34 -15.92
CA ILE A 117 10.66 13.99 -15.46
C ILE A 117 9.22 13.90 -14.97
N LYS A 118 8.51 12.85 -15.36
CA LYS A 118 7.13 12.61 -14.94
C LYS A 118 7.10 11.79 -13.66
N ILE A 119 6.17 12.12 -12.76
CA ILE A 119 6.03 11.47 -11.46
C ILE A 119 4.77 10.62 -11.43
N ILE A 120 4.89 9.39 -10.92
CA ILE A 120 3.79 8.49 -10.63
C ILE A 120 3.93 8.07 -9.17
N TYR A 121 2.88 8.26 -8.38
CA TYR A 121 2.86 7.76 -7.02
C TYR A 121 2.33 6.34 -6.93
N VAL A 122 2.91 5.57 -6.02
CA VAL A 122 2.41 4.26 -5.59
C VAL A 122 2.27 4.28 -4.08
N ASP A 123 1.20 3.71 -3.55
CA ASP A 123 0.87 3.55 -2.13
C ASP A 123 0.77 4.89 -1.35
N ALA A 124 1.86 5.60 -1.17
CA ALA A 124 1.95 6.80 -0.34
C ALA A 124 2.41 8.02 -1.17
N PRO A 125 1.48 8.90 -1.59
CA PRO A 125 1.81 10.07 -2.38
C PRO A 125 2.43 11.19 -1.54
N ALA A 126 3.22 12.06 -2.21
CA ALA A 126 3.51 13.39 -1.68
C ALA A 126 2.33 14.34 -1.92
N SER A 127 2.40 15.54 -1.32
CA SER A 127 1.39 16.59 -1.54
C SER A 127 1.54 17.34 -2.86
N LEU A 128 2.57 17.03 -3.65
CA LEU A 128 2.80 17.56 -4.99
C LEU A 128 1.98 16.78 -6.02
N GLU A 129 1.44 17.48 -7.03
CA GLU A 129 0.71 16.81 -8.11
C GLU A 129 1.61 15.87 -8.92
N ALA A 130 1.08 14.72 -9.32
CA ALA A 130 1.73 13.73 -10.17
C ALA A 130 0.86 13.39 -11.38
N SER A 131 1.42 12.61 -12.31
CA SER A 131 0.68 12.17 -13.52
C SER A 131 -0.42 11.16 -13.18
N ALA A 132 -0.18 10.29 -12.18
CA ALA A 132 -1.15 9.34 -11.62
C ALA A 132 -0.73 8.91 -10.23
N THR A 133 -1.67 8.32 -9.48
CA THR A 133 -1.44 7.68 -8.18
C THR A 133 -2.14 6.32 -8.15
N PHE A 134 -1.43 5.27 -7.80
CA PHE A 134 -1.95 3.91 -7.61
C PHE A 134 -1.79 3.52 -6.15
N ALA A 135 -2.89 3.51 -5.42
CA ALA A 135 -2.87 3.31 -3.96
C ALA A 135 -4.12 2.60 -3.49
N THR A 136 -4.07 2.05 -2.28
CA THR A 136 -5.27 1.59 -1.58
C THR A 136 -6.09 2.79 -1.11
N ASP A 137 -7.41 2.75 -1.29
CA ASP A 137 -8.31 3.64 -0.54
C ASP A 137 -8.26 3.25 0.95
N ASN A 138 -7.30 3.87 1.66
CA ASN A 138 -7.03 3.58 3.06
C ASN A 138 -8.22 3.90 3.98
N TYR A 139 -9.03 4.90 3.63
CA TYR A 139 -10.24 5.22 4.39
C TYR A 139 -11.31 4.12 4.19
N ALA A 140 -11.59 3.75 2.95
CA ALA A 140 -12.54 2.67 2.64
C ALA A 140 -12.09 1.33 3.25
N GLY A 141 -10.79 1.02 3.19
CA GLY A 141 -10.24 -0.16 3.84
C GLY A 141 -10.33 -0.10 5.37
N GLY A 142 -10.19 1.09 5.96
CA GLY A 142 -10.44 1.32 7.39
C GLY A 142 -11.90 1.06 7.78
N VAL A 143 -12.85 1.53 6.96
CA VAL A 143 -14.29 1.22 7.13
C VAL A 143 -14.50 -0.30 7.07
N GLN A 144 -13.92 -0.98 6.08
CA GLN A 144 -14.04 -2.43 5.94
C GLN A 144 -13.51 -3.19 7.15
N ALA A 145 -12.37 -2.77 7.71
CA ALA A 145 -11.81 -3.32 8.95
C ALA A 145 -12.75 -3.10 10.16
N GLY A 146 -13.33 -1.90 10.26
CA GLY A 146 -14.29 -1.55 11.31
C GLY A 146 -15.58 -2.37 11.22
N GLU A 147 -16.14 -2.51 10.02
CA GLU A 147 -17.34 -3.33 9.77
C GLU A 147 -17.11 -4.80 10.12
N TYR A 148 -15.92 -5.34 9.77
CA TYR A 148 -15.55 -6.70 10.15
C TYR A 148 -15.44 -6.86 11.66
N MET A 149 -14.71 -5.97 12.34
CA MET A 149 -14.60 -5.97 13.80
C MET A 149 -15.97 -5.88 14.46
N LYS A 150 -16.81 -4.95 14.02
CA LYS A 150 -18.15 -4.76 14.57
C LYS A 150 -19.01 -6.02 14.42
N LYS A 151 -19.00 -6.64 13.23
CA LYS A 151 -19.70 -7.91 12.99
C LYS A 151 -19.29 -8.98 13.99
N VAL A 152 -17.98 -9.18 14.20
CA VAL A 152 -17.47 -10.18 15.13
C VAL A 152 -17.86 -9.88 16.57
N LEU A 153 -17.78 -8.61 17.00
CA LEU A 153 -18.21 -8.21 18.35
C LEU A 153 -19.71 -8.46 18.55
N ASP A 154 -20.55 -8.10 17.58
CA ASP A 154 -21.99 -8.35 17.61
C ASP A 154 -22.31 -9.86 17.71
N GLU A 155 -21.64 -10.70 16.92
CA GLU A 155 -21.78 -12.17 16.95
C GLU A 155 -21.33 -12.78 18.28
N ALA A 156 -20.34 -12.19 18.93
CA ALA A 156 -19.87 -12.58 20.25
C ALA A 156 -20.73 -12.06 21.40
N GLY A 157 -21.73 -11.21 21.11
CA GLY A 157 -22.58 -10.60 22.11
C GLY A 157 -21.91 -9.47 22.92
N VAL A 158 -20.78 -8.91 22.40
CA VAL A 158 -20.10 -7.75 22.96
C VAL A 158 -20.72 -6.49 22.36
N THR A 159 -21.45 -5.73 23.16
CA THR A 159 -22.23 -4.58 22.69
C THR A 159 -21.64 -3.23 23.10
N GLU A 160 -20.69 -3.21 24.03
CA GLU A 160 -20.02 -2.01 24.54
C GLU A 160 -18.59 -2.31 24.98
N GLY A 161 -17.77 -1.29 25.12
CA GLY A 161 -16.42 -1.42 25.64
C GLY A 161 -15.42 -0.51 24.93
N THR A 162 -14.17 -0.59 25.34
CA THR A 162 -13.09 0.17 24.70
C THR A 162 -12.37 -0.69 23.67
N ILE A 163 -12.18 -0.15 22.46
CA ILE A 163 -11.35 -0.73 21.42
C ILE A 163 -9.99 -0.01 21.47
N GLY A 164 -8.93 -0.75 21.74
CA GLY A 164 -7.55 -0.26 21.74
C GLY A 164 -7.04 -0.02 20.32
N ILE A 165 -6.23 1.01 20.14
CA ILE A 165 -5.64 1.34 18.83
C ILE A 165 -4.12 1.27 18.96
N VAL A 166 -3.49 0.37 18.21
CA VAL A 166 -2.03 0.33 18.02
C VAL A 166 -1.73 0.83 16.61
N ASP A 167 -0.91 1.85 16.54
CA ASP A 167 -0.61 2.56 15.31
C ASP A 167 0.88 2.50 14.98
N ALA A 168 1.21 2.77 13.71
CA ALA A 168 2.59 2.83 13.28
C ALA A 168 3.28 4.07 13.84
N GLN A 169 2.98 5.22 13.28
CA GLN A 169 3.62 6.50 13.60
C GLN A 169 2.65 7.64 13.35
N ALA A 170 2.75 8.70 14.16
CA ALA A 170 1.94 9.89 13.96
C ALA A 170 2.29 10.60 12.65
N GLY A 171 1.26 11.02 11.90
CA GLY A 171 1.43 11.77 10.65
C GLY A 171 1.67 10.92 9.40
N VAL A 172 1.59 9.58 9.51
CA VAL A 172 1.55 8.69 8.34
C VAL A 172 0.14 8.71 7.75
N ASP A 173 -0.01 9.28 6.57
CA ASP A 173 -1.31 9.53 5.94
C ASP A 173 -2.15 8.26 5.75
N SER A 174 -1.55 7.17 5.31
CA SER A 174 -2.25 5.89 5.16
C SER A 174 -2.82 5.37 6.48
N CYS A 175 -2.03 5.41 7.56
CA CYS A 175 -2.47 4.98 8.89
C CYS A 175 -3.54 5.92 9.48
N GLU A 176 -3.42 7.22 9.21
CA GLU A 176 -4.44 8.20 9.60
C GLU A 176 -5.78 7.91 8.93
N ASN A 177 -5.78 7.69 7.61
CA ASN A 177 -7.00 7.38 6.86
C ASN A 177 -7.58 6.03 7.27
N ARG A 178 -6.76 4.99 7.51
CA ARG A 178 -7.20 3.70 8.06
C ARG A 178 -7.88 3.85 9.41
N TYR A 179 -7.30 4.65 10.30
CA TYR A 179 -7.89 4.94 11.60
C TYR A 179 -9.22 5.71 11.47
N GLN A 180 -9.28 6.76 10.66
CA GLN A 180 -10.48 7.55 10.46
C GLN A 180 -11.63 6.72 9.86
N GLY A 181 -11.34 5.89 8.86
CA GLY A 181 -12.30 4.95 8.28
C GLY A 181 -12.82 3.96 9.32
N PHE A 182 -11.93 3.35 10.11
CA PHE A 182 -12.29 2.44 11.19
C PHE A 182 -13.16 3.15 12.25
N ALA A 183 -12.74 4.34 12.67
CA ALA A 183 -13.44 5.13 13.69
C ALA A 183 -14.87 5.48 13.27
N SER A 184 -15.09 5.79 12.00
CA SER A 184 -16.40 6.17 11.48
C SER A 184 -17.48 5.09 11.69
N VAL A 185 -17.08 3.81 11.71
CA VAL A 185 -18.01 2.67 11.94
C VAL A 185 -18.52 2.61 13.37
N PHE A 186 -17.75 3.12 14.31
CA PHE A 186 -18.10 3.10 15.75
C PHE A 186 -18.73 4.40 16.24
N GLU A 187 -18.89 5.41 15.36
CA GLU A 187 -19.61 6.63 15.69
C GLU A 187 -21.08 6.33 16.06
N GLY A 188 -21.51 6.85 17.21
CA GLY A 188 -22.89 6.65 17.68
C GLY A 188 -23.20 5.25 18.23
N THR A 189 -22.19 4.39 18.38
CA THR A 189 -22.27 3.10 19.09
C THR A 189 -21.91 3.27 20.58
N ASP A 190 -22.09 2.20 21.37
CA ASP A 190 -21.66 2.17 22.77
C ASP A 190 -20.17 1.77 22.94
N PHE A 191 -19.41 1.66 21.84
CA PHE A 191 -17.98 1.45 21.88
C PHE A 191 -17.23 2.79 21.97
N THR A 192 -16.11 2.76 22.71
CA THR A 192 -15.18 3.90 22.80
C THR A 192 -13.85 3.51 22.15
N LEU A 193 -13.32 4.33 21.26
CA LEU A 193 -11.97 4.14 20.76
C LEU A 193 -10.97 4.76 21.76
N GLY A 194 -9.97 3.96 22.15
CA GLY A 194 -8.87 4.40 23.00
C GLY A 194 -7.95 5.40 22.30
N GLU A 195 -7.08 6.04 23.07
CA GLU A 195 -6.01 6.85 22.50
C GLU A 195 -5.07 6.00 21.66
N ARG A 196 -4.65 6.52 20.51
CA ARG A 196 -3.72 5.84 19.58
C ARG A 196 -2.35 5.67 20.26
N GLN A 197 -1.84 4.45 20.26
CA GLN A 197 -0.53 4.08 20.80
C GLN A 197 0.44 3.82 19.64
N TYR A 198 1.54 4.54 19.60
CA TYR A 198 2.47 4.53 18.45
C TYR A 198 3.65 3.58 18.68
N SER A 199 3.74 2.56 17.84
CA SER A 199 4.77 1.51 17.91
C SER A 199 6.02 1.81 17.08
N ASP A 200 6.02 2.86 16.25
CA ASP A 200 7.04 3.14 15.23
C ASP A 200 7.22 2.00 14.20
N GLY A 201 6.17 1.16 14.03
CA GLY A 201 6.20 -0.02 13.17
C GLY A 201 6.97 -1.21 13.76
N ASP A 202 7.45 -1.11 15.00
CA ASP A 202 8.17 -2.19 15.69
C ASP A 202 7.20 -3.17 16.35
N ASN A 203 7.31 -4.46 16.00
CA ASN A 203 6.42 -5.51 16.47
C ASN A 203 6.50 -5.70 18.00
N SER A 204 7.71 -5.63 18.59
CA SER A 204 7.90 -5.84 20.02
C SER A 204 7.29 -4.70 20.82
N LYS A 205 7.51 -3.47 20.39
CA LYS A 205 6.89 -2.28 20.99
C LYS A 205 5.36 -2.32 20.84
N ALA A 206 4.85 -2.75 19.68
CA ALA A 206 3.42 -2.92 19.45
C ALA A 206 2.82 -3.95 20.42
N GLN A 207 3.50 -5.08 20.68
CA GLN A 207 3.08 -6.08 21.64
C GLN A 207 3.05 -5.53 23.08
N GLU A 208 4.07 -4.76 23.50
CA GLU A 208 4.10 -4.11 24.82
C GLU A 208 2.93 -3.14 25.01
N LEU A 209 2.64 -2.32 24.01
CA LEU A 209 1.51 -1.38 23.99
C LEU A 209 0.17 -2.13 24.04
N ALA A 210 0.00 -3.17 23.22
CA ALA A 210 -1.20 -4.00 23.20
C ALA A 210 -1.42 -4.71 24.53
N ASN A 211 -0.38 -5.28 25.14
CA ASN A 211 -0.46 -5.87 26.49
C ASN A 211 -0.94 -4.83 27.54
N THR A 212 -0.47 -3.58 27.42
CA THR A 212 -0.92 -2.49 28.31
C THR A 212 -2.40 -2.19 28.10
N LEU A 213 -2.87 -2.12 26.84
CA LEU A 213 -4.28 -1.93 26.51
C LEU A 213 -5.14 -3.07 27.05
N ILE A 214 -4.71 -4.33 26.89
CA ILE A 214 -5.41 -5.52 27.41
C ILE A 214 -5.52 -5.47 28.92
N ASN A 215 -4.44 -5.14 29.61
CA ASN A 215 -4.45 -4.97 31.07
C ASN A 215 -5.38 -3.85 31.57
N ASN A 216 -5.63 -2.85 30.72
CA ASN A 216 -6.60 -1.78 30.96
C ASN A 216 -8.04 -2.17 30.59
N GLY A 217 -8.29 -3.40 30.14
CA GLY A 217 -9.62 -3.96 29.93
C GLY A 217 -10.25 -3.62 28.57
N VAL A 218 -9.47 -3.41 27.51
CA VAL A 218 -10.03 -3.29 26.16
C VAL A 218 -10.69 -4.59 25.72
N VAL A 219 -11.78 -4.49 24.97
CA VAL A 219 -12.50 -5.65 24.42
C VAL A 219 -11.95 -6.08 23.07
N ALA A 220 -11.34 -5.16 22.34
CA ALA A 220 -10.73 -5.43 21.03
C ALA A 220 -9.52 -4.52 20.81
N ILE A 221 -8.67 -4.89 19.82
CA ILE A 221 -7.54 -4.09 19.36
C ILE A 221 -7.55 -4.00 17.84
N TYR A 222 -7.29 -2.79 17.34
CA TYR A 222 -7.09 -2.51 15.94
C TYR A 222 -5.65 -2.07 15.68
N GLY A 223 -4.95 -2.78 14.78
CA GLY A 223 -3.61 -2.43 14.30
C GLY A 223 -3.67 -1.75 12.92
N THR A 224 -2.98 -0.63 12.73
CA THR A 224 -3.09 0.16 11.49
C THR A 224 -2.10 -0.19 10.38
N ASN A 225 -1.09 -1.02 10.68
CA ASN A 225 -0.10 -1.52 9.72
C ASN A 225 0.41 -2.91 10.14
N ASP A 226 1.31 -3.51 9.36
CA ASP A 226 1.86 -4.86 9.64
C ASP A 226 2.44 -4.99 11.05
N GLY A 227 3.39 -4.11 11.44
CA GLY A 227 4.04 -4.19 12.73
C GLY A 227 3.08 -4.02 13.91
N ALA A 228 2.15 -3.07 13.82
CA ALA A 228 1.12 -2.85 14.82
C ALA A 228 0.18 -4.06 14.93
N THR A 229 -0.22 -4.64 13.80
CA THR A 229 -1.09 -5.81 13.72
C THR A 229 -0.42 -7.04 14.31
N ASN A 230 0.82 -7.31 13.91
CA ASN A 230 1.59 -8.46 14.40
C ASN A 230 1.79 -8.42 15.91
N GLY A 231 2.23 -7.26 16.44
CA GLY A 231 2.40 -7.10 17.89
C GLY A 231 1.08 -7.19 18.66
N ALA A 232 0.00 -6.65 18.12
CA ALA A 232 -1.32 -6.75 18.74
C ALA A 232 -1.81 -8.21 18.79
N ALA A 233 -1.67 -8.96 17.69
CA ALA A 233 -2.04 -10.38 17.61
C ALA A 233 -1.21 -11.23 18.58
N ALA A 234 0.10 -10.98 18.70
CA ALA A 234 0.94 -11.66 19.68
C ALA A 234 0.50 -11.39 21.14
N ALA A 235 0.09 -10.17 21.47
CA ALA A 235 -0.45 -9.84 22.78
C ALA A 235 -1.82 -10.52 23.04
N VAL A 236 -2.65 -10.66 22.01
CA VAL A 236 -3.92 -11.41 22.10
C VAL A 236 -3.66 -12.89 22.34
N ALA A 237 -2.63 -13.50 21.72
CA ALA A 237 -2.19 -14.87 22.00
C ALA A 237 -1.80 -15.04 23.49
N ASP A 238 -1.02 -14.11 24.03
CA ASP A 238 -0.62 -14.11 25.44
C ASP A 238 -1.85 -13.98 26.37
N ALA A 239 -2.80 -13.10 26.02
CA ALA A 239 -4.03 -12.91 26.79
C ALA A 239 -4.92 -14.17 26.79
N ALA A 240 -5.05 -14.83 25.63
CA ALA A 240 -5.83 -16.07 25.50
C ALA A 240 -5.25 -17.20 26.37
N ASN A 241 -3.92 -17.33 26.44
CA ASN A 241 -3.24 -18.27 27.32
C ASN A 241 -3.54 -18.01 28.81
N ASN A 242 -3.89 -16.78 29.17
CA ASN A 242 -4.28 -16.39 30.52
C ASN A 242 -5.82 -16.37 30.74
N GLY A 243 -6.59 -16.86 29.77
CA GLY A 243 -8.05 -16.95 29.84
C GLY A 243 -8.79 -15.62 29.59
N THR A 244 -8.12 -14.63 29.01
CA THR A 244 -8.71 -13.35 28.63
C THR A 244 -9.00 -13.35 27.12
N THR A 245 -10.24 -13.05 26.73
CA THR A 245 -10.64 -12.93 25.33
C THR A 245 -10.58 -11.46 24.89
N VAL A 246 -9.82 -11.21 23.85
CA VAL A 246 -9.71 -9.90 23.16
C VAL A 246 -9.73 -10.16 21.66
N TYR A 247 -10.47 -9.34 20.93
CA TYR A 247 -10.61 -9.47 19.47
C TYR A 247 -9.58 -8.59 18.76
N CYS A 248 -8.95 -9.09 17.68
CA CYS A 248 -7.94 -8.34 16.94
C CYS A 248 -8.25 -8.32 15.45
N VAL A 249 -8.18 -7.14 14.85
CA VAL A 249 -8.21 -6.93 13.40
C VAL A 249 -7.09 -5.96 13.04
N GLY A 250 -6.52 -6.13 11.85
CA GLY A 250 -5.41 -5.26 11.46
C GLY A 250 -5.16 -5.19 9.96
N TRP A 251 -3.92 -4.92 9.59
CA TRP A 251 -3.50 -4.65 8.22
C TRP A 251 -2.25 -5.43 7.83
N ASP A 252 -2.13 -5.56 6.53
CA ASP A 252 -1.02 -6.03 5.74
C ASP A 252 -0.77 -7.54 5.78
N LYS A 253 -0.46 -8.07 4.60
CA LYS A 253 -0.10 -9.46 4.41
C LYS A 253 1.36 -9.67 4.80
N SER A 254 1.58 -10.51 5.81
CA SER A 254 2.89 -11.07 6.16
C SER A 254 2.73 -12.52 6.61
N ASP A 255 3.81 -13.28 6.57
CA ASP A 255 3.80 -14.68 7.07
C ASP A 255 3.34 -14.75 8.52
N SER A 256 3.72 -13.76 9.34
CA SER A 256 3.30 -13.67 10.75
C SER A 256 1.81 -13.43 10.89
N ASN A 257 1.23 -12.48 10.14
CA ASN A 257 -0.20 -12.18 10.19
C ASN A 257 -1.02 -13.36 9.66
N ILE A 258 -0.54 -14.05 8.60
CA ILE A 258 -1.14 -15.30 8.11
C ILE A 258 -1.16 -16.34 9.22
N ALA A 259 -0.02 -16.56 9.92
CA ALA A 259 0.06 -17.52 11.02
C ALA A 259 -0.89 -17.15 12.18
N HIS A 260 -1.03 -15.86 12.53
CA HIS A 260 -1.95 -15.40 13.56
C HIS A 260 -3.43 -15.57 13.17
N VAL A 261 -3.77 -15.42 11.88
CA VAL A 261 -5.14 -15.74 11.43
C VAL A 261 -5.40 -17.25 11.54
N GLU A 262 -4.45 -18.09 11.15
CA GLU A 262 -4.55 -19.56 11.32
C GLU A 262 -4.62 -19.99 12.77
N GLY A 263 -3.93 -19.28 13.66
CA GLY A 263 -3.93 -19.52 15.12
C GLY A 263 -5.20 -19.02 15.81
N GLY A 264 -5.92 -18.08 15.18
CA GLY A 264 -7.14 -17.49 15.73
C GLY A 264 -6.91 -16.26 16.62
N GLU A 265 -5.67 -15.79 16.75
CA GLU A 265 -5.32 -14.59 17.53
C GLU A 265 -5.65 -13.29 16.75
N LEU A 266 -5.54 -13.35 15.43
CA LEU A 266 -5.92 -12.30 14.50
C LEU A 266 -7.17 -12.77 13.74
N LEU A 267 -8.27 -12.03 13.84
CA LEU A 267 -9.53 -12.43 13.20
C LEU A 267 -9.51 -12.16 11.71
N ALA A 268 -8.92 -11.03 11.33
CA ALA A 268 -8.69 -10.68 9.94
C ALA A 268 -7.62 -9.59 9.83
N PHE A 269 -7.00 -9.53 8.65
CA PHE A 269 -6.23 -8.37 8.22
C PHE A 269 -6.69 -7.87 6.85
N MET A 270 -6.53 -6.58 6.63
CA MET A 270 -6.77 -5.93 5.35
C MET A 270 -5.51 -6.05 4.50
N ALA A 271 -5.58 -6.86 3.45
CA ALA A 271 -4.47 -7.07 2.52
C ALA A 271 -4.51 -6.02 1.40
N GLN A 272 -3.47 -5.23 1.30
CA GLN A 272 -3.24 -4.33 0.18
C GLN A 272 -2.70 -5.10 -1.03
N ASN A 273 -2.76 -4.47 -2.21
CA ASN A 273 -2.33 -5.06 -3.48
C ASN A 273 -1.10 -4.32 -4.05
N PRO A 274 0.09 -4.37 -3.41
CA PRO A 274 1.29 -3.70 -3.92
C PRO A 274 1.72 -4.22 -5.29
N ASP A 275 1.44 -5.46 -5.61
CA ASP A 275 1.64 -6.07 -6.92
C ASP A 275 0.80 -5.38 -8.01
N VAL A 276 -0.45 -5.03 -7.72
CA VAL A 276 -1.29 -4.24 -8.64
C VAL A 276 -0.72 -2.83 -8.78
N MET A 277 -0.32 -2.18 -7.66
CA MET A 277 0.29 -0.85 -7.70
C MET A 277 1.53 -0.80 -8.59
N GLY A 278 2.42 -1.80 -8.45
CA GLY A 278 3.65 -1.88 -9.25
C GLY A 278 3.38 -2.13 -10.73
N ALA A 279 2.45 -3.03 -11.05
CA ALA A 279 2.08 -3.34 -12.42
C ALA A 279 1.40 -2.16 -13.12
N ASP A 280 0.39 -1.55 -12.47
CA ASP A 280 -0.38 -0.43 -13.01
C ASP A 280 0.50 0.82 -13.20
N ALA A 281 1.50 1.04 -12.34
CA ALA A 281 2.46 2.13 -12.51
C ALA A 281 3.30 1.97 -13.79
N ILE A 282 3.69 0.75 -14.17
CA ILE A 282 4.38 0.48 -15.44
C ILE A 282 3.41 0.58 -16.62
N ASP A 283 2.15 0.12 -16.49
CA ASP A 283 1.12 0.33 -17.51
C ASP A 283 0.91 1.82 -17.77
N ALA A 284 0.91 2.66 -16.72
CA ALA A 284 0.84 4.11 -16.82
C ALA A 284 2.04 4.72 -17.58
N VAL A 285 3.28 4.25 -17.28
CA VAL A 285 4.47 4.68 -18.03
C VAL A 285 4.28 4.43 -19.53
N VAL A 286 3.84 3.23 -19.92
CA VAL A 286 3.65 2.87 -21.33
C VAL A 286 2.52 3.67 -21.97
N ALA A 287 1.41 3.89 -21.28
CA ALA A 287 0.31 4.73 -21.78
C ALA A 287 0.79 6.18 -22.05
N MET A 288 1.60 6.74 -21.13
CA MET A 288 2.17 8.08 -21.27
C MET A 288 3.21 8.17 -22.41
N GLU A 289 3.99 7.11 -22.67
CA GLU A 289 4.87 7.03 -23.86
C GLU A 289 4.08 6.99 -25.16
N GLN A 290 2.85 6.45 -25.12
CA GLN A 290 1.92 6.47 -26.26
C GLN A 290 1.17 7.81 -26.41
N GLY A 291 1.45 8.77 -25.53
CA GLY A 291 0.89 10.14 -25.58
C GLY A 291 -0.42 10.30 -24.81
N GLU A 292 -0.77 9.35 -23.94
CA GLU A 292 -1.93 9.47 -23.05
C GLU A 292 -1.63 10.43 -21.90
N ASP A 293 -2.58 11.32 -21.59
CA ASP A 293 -2.54 12.18 -20.40
C ASP A 293 -3.44 11.55 -19.33
N LEU A 294 -2.83 11.14 -18.22
CA LEU A 294 -3.54 10.49 -17.11
C LEU A 294 -4.21 11.50 -16.15
N GLY A 295 -3.93 12.80 -16.33
CA GLY A 295 -4.65 13.88 -15.65
C GLY A 295 -4.57 13.89 -14.12
N GLY A 296 -3.60 13.21 -13.51
CA GLY A 296 -3.46 13.12 -12.06
C GLY A 296 -4.45 12.12 -11.42
N GLU A 297 -4.97 11.16 -12.20
CA GLU A 297 -5.96 10.18 -11.70
C GLU A 297 -5.42 9.43 -10.45
N VAL A 298 -6.29 9.27 -9.46
CA VAL A 298 -6.04 8.40 -8.29
C VAL A 298 -6.82 7.12 -8.51
N VAL A 299 -6.10 6.02 -8.65
CA VAL A 299 -6.65 4.68 -8.90
C VAL A 299 -6.58 3.88 -7.61
N ASP A 300 -7.76 3.46 -7.11
CA ASP A 300 -7.84 2.51 -6.01
C ASP A 300 -7.45 1.12 -6.49
N THR A 301 -6.35 0.59 -5.97
CA THR A 301 -5.86 -0.76 -6.26
C THR A 301 -6.56 -1.84 -5.43
N GLY A 302 -7.50 -1.44 -4.58
CA GLY A 302 -8.34 -2.32 -3.79
C GLY A 302 -7.67 -2.85 -2.52
N VAL A 303 -8.50 -3.41 -1.64
CA VAL A 303 -8.10 -4.10 -0.42
C VAL A 303 -8.98 -5.34 -0.22
N SER A 304 -8.39 -6.42 0.25
CA SER A 304 -9.10 -7.68 0.54
C SER A 304 -9.10 -7.96 2.04
N THR A 305 -10.26 -8.30 2.61
CA THR A 305 -10.31 -8.87 3.97
C THR A 305 -9.82 -10.31 3.91
N VAL A 306 -8.77 -10.61 4.66
CA VAL A 306 -8.20 -11.95 4.81
C VAL A 306 -8.49 -12.45 6.21
N ASP A 307 -9.25 -13.54 6.29
CA ASP A 307 -9.68 -14.17 7.54
C ASP A 307 -9.50 -15.70 7.47
N ALA A 308 -9.99 -16.41 8.47
CA ALA A 308 -9.87 -17.88 8.55
C ALA A 308 -10.50 -18.63 7.36
N GLU A 309 -11.46 -18.03 6.65
CA GLU A 309 -12.15 -18.68 5.53
C GLU A 309 -11.30 -18.67 4.24
N ASN A 310 -10.45 -17.65 4.06
CA ASN A 310 -9.70 -17.43 2.82
C ASN A 310 -8.18 -17.29 2.99
N VAL A 311 -7.64 -17.29 4.21
CA VAL A 311 -6.19 -17.09 4.46
C VAL A 311 -5.30 -18.10 3.72
N ALA A 312 -5.82 -19.28 3.39
CA ALA A 312 -5.07 -20.29 2.64
C ALA A 312 -4.72 -19.84 1.22
N ASP A 313 -5.52 -18.95 0.63
CA ASP A 313 -5.30 -18.41 -0.72
C ASP A 313 -4.22 -17.30 -0.74
N PHE A 314 -3.79 -16.86 0.44
CA PHE A 314 -2.79 -15.79 0.62
C PHE A 314 -1.41 -16.28 1.06
N LYS A 315 -1.17 -17.60 1.06
CA LYS A 315 0.12 -18.20 1.43
C LYS A 315 1.18 -18.06 0.33
#